data_263afee6218c332e7b16866ac9c9c81e
#
_entry.id   263afee6218c332e7b16866ac9c9c81e
#
_cell.length_a   1.000
_cell.length_b   1.000
_cell.length_c   1.000
_cell.angle_alpha   90.00
_cell.angle_beta   90.00
_cell.angle_gamma   90.00
#
_symmetry.space_group_name_H-M   'P 1'
#
loop_
_entity.id
_entity.type
_entity.pdbx_description
1 polymer ?
#
loop_
_entity_poly.entity_id
_entity_poly.type
_entity_poly.pdbx_seq_one_letter_code
_entity_poly.pdbx_strand_id
1 'polypeptide(L)'
;MYSFLLSPRGQRYLARLAPLRLGRDLSTTTFALERFHLGPAGDVAMVDVVNTGSRDAPTVVQIYAGYETSAYERPRWRLVGFGRQDLRSGQRAALSIALDLRMLDVRVDGVMVRESGRVILRAAFHADDPGITTVSDVPTERVGN
;
A
#
# COMPACT_ATOMS: atom_id res chain seq x y z
N MET A 1 8.56 -4.34 -15.80
CA MET A 1 8.76 -5.71 -15.31
C MET A 1 9.15 -5.68 -13.85
N TYR A 2 8.57 -6.55 -13.09
CA TYR A 2 8.88 -6.69 -11.68
C TYR A 2 8.86 -8.16 -11.30
N SER A 3 9.61 -8.46 -10.26
CA SER A 3 9.58 -9.78 -9.67
C SER A 3 9.43 -9.64 -8.16
N PHE A 4 8.91 -10.64 -7.52
CA PHE A 4 8.76 -10.63 -6.08
C PHE A 4 9.23 -11.94 -5.50
N LEU A 5 9.78 -11.84 -4.30
CA LEU A 5 10.20 -12.99 -3.54
C LEU A 5 9.32 -13.07 -2.31
N LEU A 6 8.60 -14.16 -2.18
CA LEU A 6 7.78 -14.42 -1.02
C LEU A 6 8.56 -15.30 -0.07
N SER A 7 8.75 -14.81 1.13
CA SER A 7 9.29 -15.61 2.20
C SER A 7 8.26 -15.67 3.31
N PRO A 8 8.21 -16.78 4.06
CA PRO A 8 7.20 -16.91 5.12
C PRO A 8 7.25 -15.83 6.19
N ARG A 9 8.37 -15.16 6.33
CA ARG A 9 8.55 -14.17 7.40
C ARG A 9 9.00 -12.80 6.95
N GLY A 10 9.20 -12.62 5.68
CA GLY A 10 9.65 -11.34 5.18
C GLY A 10 9.27 -11.22 3.74
N GLN A 11 8.10 -10.69 3.52
CA GLN A 11 7.70 -10.41 2.16
C GLN A 11 8.55 -9.27 1.63
N ARG A 12 9.17 -9.52 0.52
CA ARG A 12 9.91 -8.50 -0.19
C ARG A 12 9.33 -8.37 -1.57
N TYR A 13 8.99 -7.18 -1.93
CA TYR A 13 8.49 -6.91 -3.26
C TYR A 13 9.46 -6.00 -3.98
N LEU A 14 9.92 -6.45 -5.14
CA LEU A 14 10.86 -5.72 -5.97
C LEU A 14 10.13 -5.22 -7.21
N ALA A 15 10.12 -3.92 -7.43
CA ALA A 15 9.48 -3.32 -8.57
C ALA A 15 10.48 -2.51 -9.39
N ARG A 16 10.34 -2.61 -10.69
CA ARG A 16 11.05 -1.75 -11.61
C ARG A 16 10.06 -0.71 -12.11
N LEU A 17 10.35 0.54 -11.86
CA LEU A 17 9.51 1.61 -12.37
C LEU A 17 9.69 1.73 -13.87
N ALA A 18 8.59 1.96 -14.57
CA ALA A 18 8.66 2.31 -15.97
C ALA A 18 9.44 3.61 -16.12
N PRO A 19 10.23 3.77 -17.19
CA PRO A 19 10.98 4.99 -17.35
C PRO A 19 10.03 6.17 -17.47
N LEU A 20 10.20 7.12 -16.58
CA LEU A 20 9.57 8.42 -16.73
C LEU A 20 10.38 9.18 -17.74
N ARG A 21 9.73 9.57 -18.79
CA ARG A 21 10.41 10.39 -19.81
C ARG A 21 10.59 11.79 -19.28
N LEU A 22 11.63 11.95 -18.52
CA LEU A 22 12.07 13.27 -18.13
C LEU A 22 13.24 13.64 -19.05
N GLY A 23 12.91 14.25 -20.16
CA GLY A 23 13.92 14.60 -21.13
C GLY A 23 14.53 13.36 -21.80
N ARG A 24 15.83 13.26 -21.75
CA ARG A 24 16.57 12.20 -22.44
C ARG A 24 16.91 11.02 -21.57
N ASP A 25 16.55 11.09 -20.30
CA ASP A 25 16.96 10.05 -19.39
C ASP A 25 15.91 8.94 -19.36
N LEU A 26 16.25 7.87 -20.03
CA LEU A 26 15.41 6.66 -20.08
C LEU A 26 15.80 5.66 -19.02
N SER A 27 16.61 6.07 -18.05
CA SER A 27 17.03 5.13 -17.02
C SER A 27 15.87 4.74 -16.14
N THR A 28 15.82 3.46 -15.84
CA THR A 28 14.88 2.91 -14.86
C THR A 28 15.60 2.75 -13.53
N THR A 29 14.87 2.95 -12.47
CA THR A 29 15.36 2.58 -11.16
C THR A 29 14.42 1.52 -10.57
N THR A 30 14.89 0.82 -9.57
CA THR A 30 14.12 -0.22 -8.92
C THR A 30 14.00 0.06 -7.44
N PHE A 31 12.87 -0.34 -6.89
CA PHE A 31 12.61 -0.20 -5.47
C PHE A 31 12.09 -1.52 -4.91
N ALA A 32 12.32 -1.74 -3.62
CA ALA A 32 11.80 -2.89 -2.92
C ALA A 32 10.98 -2.42 -1.73
N LEU A 33 9.91 -3.12 -1.45
CA LEU A 33 9.11 -2.93 -0.25
C LEU A 33 9.35 -4.10 0.69
N GLU A 34 9.51 -3.80 1.97
CA GLU A 34 9.79 -4.81 2.99
C GLU A 34 9.06 -4.45 4.29
N ARG A 35 8.84 -5.45 5.13
CA ARG A 35 8.35 -5.26 6.51
C ARG A 35 7.06 -4.47 6.58
N PHE A 36 6.11 -4.79 5.75
CA PHE A 36 4.82 -4.13 5.76
C PHE A 36 3.98 -4.63 6.94
N HIS A 37 3.62 -3.72 7.82
CA HIS A 37 2.78 -4.04 8.97
C HIS A 37 1.98 -2.82 9.38
N LEU A 38 0.98 -3.02 10.22
CA LEU A 38 0.17 -1.94 10.76
C LEU A 38 0.67 -1.55 12.15
N GLY A 39 0.51 -0.28 12.48
CA GLY A 39 0.72 0.19 13.83
C GLY A 39 -0.34 -0.36 14.79
N PRO A 40 -0.15 -0.17 16.11
CA PRO A 40 -1.04 -0.78 17.12
C PRO A 40 -2.50 -0.39 17.00
N ALA A 41 -2.78 0.84 16.55
CA ALA A 41 -4.16 1.32 16.39
C ALA A 41 -4.79 0.90 15.07
N GLY A 42 -4.03 0.33 14.15
CA GLY A 42 -4.55 -0.11 12.86
C GLY A 42 -4.81 1.01 11.85
N ASP A 43 -4.44 2.24 12.16
CA ASP A 43 -4.70 3.41 11.31
C ASP A 43 -3.43 3.97 10.66
N VAL A 44 -2.30 3.32 10.87
CA VAL A 44 -1.03 3.70 10.27
C VAL A 44 -0.39 2.47 9.66
N ALA A 45 0.00 2.56 8.41
CA ALA A 45 0.76 1.52 7.75
C ALA A 45 2.24 1.86 7.86
N MET A 46 3.04 0.87 8.20
CA MET A 46 4.49 1.00 8.27
C MET A 46 5.11 0.07 7.26
N VAL A 47 5.97 0.61 6.43
CA VAL A 47 6.62 -0.16 5.37
C VAL A 47 8.01 0.41 5.11
N ASP A 48 8.97 -0.47 4.92
CA ASP A 48 10.31 -0.07 4.51
C ASP A 48 10.38 -0.05 2.99
N VAL A 49 10.97 1.00 2.45
CA VAL A 49 11.23 1.11 1.03
C VAL A 49 12.73 1.28 0.81
N VAL A 50 13.25 0.58 -0.18
CA VAL A 50 14.67 0.59 -0.51
C VAL A 50 14.82 0.93 -1.97
N ASN A 51 15.71 1.88 -2.27
CA ASN A 51 16.11 2.12 -3.65
C ASN A 51 17.20 1.09 -4.00
N THR A 52 16.84 0.10 -4.77
CA THR A 52 17.77 -0.97 -5.19
C THR A 52 18.44 -0.65 -6.52
N GLY A 53 18.10 0.47 -7.11
CA GLY A 53 18.68 0.89 -8.38
C GLY A 53 19.97 1.67 -8.21
N SER A 54 20.50 2.11 -9.30
CA SER A 54 21.79 2.82 -9.34
C SER A 54 21.63 4.34 -9.37
N ARG A 55 20.41 4.84 -9.30
CA ARG A 55 20.13 6.28 -9.37
C ARG A 55 19.30 6.74 -8.19
N ASP A 56 19.53 7.96 -7.77
CA ASP A 56 18.67 8.63 -6.80
C ASP A 56 17.33 8.96 -7.46
N ALA A 57 16.24 8.67 -6.77
CA ALA A 57 14.91 8.91 -7.33
C ALA A 57 13.86 8.96 -6.23
N PRO A 58 12.77 9.70 -6.46
CA PRO A 58 11.63 9.63 -5.57
C PRO A 58 10.79 8.40 -5.87
N THR A 59 10.05 7.96 -4.87
CA THR A 59 9.06 6.93 -5.05
C THR A 59 7.81 7.27 -4.27
N VAL A 60 6.67 6.76 -4.73
CA VAL A 60 5.40 6.87 -4.02
C VAL A 60 4.94 5.46 -3.70
N VAL A 61 4.65 5.22 -2.43
CA VAL A 61 4.09 3.96 -1.99
C VAL A 61 2.61 4.17 -1.73
N GLN A 62 1.77 3.35 -2.33
CA GLN A 62 0.33 3.41 -2.20
C GLN A 62 -0.15 2.26 -1.36
N ILE A 63 -1.13 2.53 -0.50
CA ILE A 63 -1.74 1.50 0.33
C ILE A 63 -3.17 1.31 -0.13
N TYR A 64 -3.48 0.10 -0.57
CA TYR A 64 -4.81 -0.31 -0.98
C TYR A 64 -5.40 -1.23 0.06
N ALA A 65 -6.71 -1.15 0.24
CA ALA A 65 -7.43 -2.02 1.16
C ALA A 65 -8.61 -2.65 0.44
N GLY A 66 -8.86 -3.90 0.75
CA GLY A 66 -10.00 -4.62 0.22
C GLY A 66 -10.47 -5.68 1.21
N TYR A 67 -11.76 -5.87 1.31
CA TYR A 67 -12.31 -6.93 2.14
C TYR A 67 -12.07 -8.28 1.51
N GLU A 68 -11.70 -9.24 2.32
CA GLU A 68 -11.56 -10.62 1.87
C GLU A 68 -12.92 -11.14 1.41
N THR A 69 -13.96 -10.85 2.18
CA THR A 69 -15.34 -11.13 1.83
C THR A 69 -16.19 -9.94 2.25
N SER A 70 -17.09 -9.50 1.40
CA SER A 70 -17.96 -8.37 1.71
C SER A 70 -19.40 -8.73 1.43
N ALA A 71 -20.30 -8.30 2.32
CA ALA A 71 -21.73 -8.42 2.12
C ALA A 71 -22.28 -7.33 1.19
N TYR A 72 -21.47 -6.35 0.85
CA TYR A 72 -21.90 -5.20 0.05
C TYR A 72 -21.16 -5.18 -1.27
N GLU A 73 -21.82 -4.63 -2.27
CA GLU A 73 -21.17 -4.36 -3.54
C GLU A 73 -20.22 -3.19 -3.39
N ARG A 74 -18.96 -3.41 -3.77
CA ARG A 74 -17.92 -2.39 -3.65
C ARG A 74 -16.74 -2.73 -4.55
N PRO A 75 -15.90 -1.74 -4.90
CA PRO A 75 -14.67 -2.04 -5.62
C PRO A 75 -13.80 -3.02 -4.84
N ARG A 76 -13.07 -3.86 -5.56
CA ARG A 76 -12.18 -4.85 -4.94
C ARG A 76 -11.12 -4.18 -4.06
N TRP A 77 -10.58 -3.06 -4.52
CA TRP A 77 -9.54 -2.33 -3.84
C TRP A 77 -9.88 -0.85 -3.75
N ARG A 78 -9.55 -0.25 -2.62
CA ARG A 78 -9.64 1.18 -2.43
C ARG A 78 -8.30 1.72 -1.96
N LEU A 79 -7.88 2.85 -2.54
CA LEU A 79 -6.70 3.56 -2.06
C LEU A 79 -7.02 4.22 -0.73
N VAL A 80 -6.31 3.83 0.32
CA VAL A 80 -6.56 4.34 1.68
C VAL A 80 -5.41 5.17 2.22
N GLY A 81 -4.29 5.22 1.52
CA GLY A 81 -3.17 6.04 1.93
C GLY A 81 -2.05 6.01 0.92
N PHE A 82 -1.16 6.97 1.02
CA PHE A 82 0.06 6.98 0.21
C PHE A 82 1.13 7.80 0.92
N GLY A 83 2.37 7.52 0.57
CA GLY A 83 3.51 8.28 1.07
C GLY A 83 4.56 8.42 -0.02
N ARG A 84 5.22 9.57 -0.04
CA ARG A 84 6.30 9.84 -0.97
C ARG A 84 7.62 9.89 -0.22
N GLN A 85 8.65 9.36 -0.83
CA GLN A 85 9.99 9.36 -0.26
C GLN A 85 11.02 9.56 -1.34
N ASP A 86 11.93 10.50 -1.11
CA ASP A 86 13.11 10.65 -1.96
C ASP A 86 14.19 9.72 -1.42
N LEU A 87 14.76 8.90 -2.29
CA LEU A 87 15.75 7.91 -1.89
C LEU A 87 16.97 7.98 -2.79
N ARG A 88 18.12 8.00 -2.16
CA ARG A 88 19.39 7.83 -2.87
C ARG A 88 19.55 6.38 -3.27
N SER A 89 20.37 6.13 -4.27
CA SER A 89 20.74 4.78 -4.65
C SER A 89 21.20 3.99 -3.41
N GLY A 90 20.61 2.84 -3.19
CA GLY A 90 20.93 1.98 -2.05
C GLY A 90 20.33 2.41 -0.72
N GLN A 91 19.64 3.53 -0.66
CA GLN A 91 19.08 4.03 0.58
C GLN A 91 17.80 3.29 0.96
N ARG A 92 17.63 3.08 2.25
CA ARG A 92 16.42 2.50 2.85
C ARG A 92 15.75 3.57 3.70
N ALA A 93 14.43 3.63 3.66
CA ALA A 93 13.66 4.48 4.55
C ALA A 93 12.44 3.75 5.07
N ALA A 94 12.10 4.03 6.32
CA ALA A 94 10.87 3.53 6.92
C ALA A 94 9.79 4.58 6.73
N LEU A 95 8.69 4.19 6.09
CA LEU A 95 7.56 5.07 5.88
C LEU A 95 6.46 4.75 6.88
N SER A 96 5.86 5.79 7.44
CA SER A 96 4.63 5.70 8.22
C SER A 96 3.56 6.43 7.44
N ILE A 97 2.54 5.70 7.02
CA ILE A 97 1.50 6.23 6.14
C ILE A 97 0.18 6.19 6.88
N ALA A 98 -0.41 7.37 7.10
CA ALA A 98 -1.71 7.45 7.72
C ALA A 98 -2.77 6.87 6.77
N LEU A 99 -3.66 6.05 7.31
CA LEU A 99 -4.70 5.38 6.55
C LEU A 99 -6.03 6.08 6.77
N ASP A 100 -6.75 6.35 5.70
CA ASP A 100 -8.11 6.86 5.77
C ASP A 100 -9.08 5.68 5.61
N LEU A 101 -9.41 5.06 6.73
CA LEU A 101 -10.29 3.90 6.73
C LEU A 101 -11.73 4.25 6.39
N ARG A 102 -12.09 5.53 6.39
CA ARG A 102 -13.43 5.97 5.95
C ARG A 102 -13.65 5.64 4.48
N MET A 103 -12.58 5.46 3.72
CA MET A 103 -12.70 5.01 2.34
C MET A 103 -13.30 3.61 2.20
N LEU A 104 -13.35 2.86 3.30
CA LEU A 104 -13.95 1.51 3.33
C LEU A 104 -15.42 1.54 3.73
N ASP A 105 -15.94 2.69 4.15
CA ASP A 105 -17.31 2.78 4.60
C ASP A 105 -18.28 2.70 3.42
N VAL A 106 -19.42 2.08 3.65
CA VAL A 106 -20.49 2.00 2.65
C VAL A 106 -21.75 2.64 3.23
N ARG A 107 -22.57 3.18 2.34
CA ARG A 107 -23.84 3.78 2.75
C ARG A 107 -24.93 2.72 2.67
N VAL A 108 -25.58 2.48 3.80
CA VAL A 108 -26.68 1.54 3.92
C VAL A 108 -27.87 2.29 4.52
N ASP A 109 -28.96 2.38 3.77
CA ASP A 109 -30.18 3.07 4.20
C ASP A 109 -29.89 4.50 4.71
N GLY A 110 -29.03 5.23 4.01
CA GLY A 110 -28.69 6.61 4.36
C GLY A 110 -27.68 6.76 5.49
N VAL A 111 -27.18 5.67 6.04
CA VAL A 111 -26.20 5.68 7.12
C VAL A 111 -24.88 5.11 6.63
N MET A 112 -23.80 5.78 6.99
CA MET A 112 -22.47 5.26 6.69
C MET A 112 -22.11 4.17 7.69
N VAL A 113 -21.71 3.01 7.18
CA VAL A 113 -21.41 1.84 7.99
C VAL A 113 -20.03 1.32 7.60
N ARG A 114 -19.23 0.98 8.61
CA ARG A 114 -17.98 0.26 8.39
C ARG A 114 -18.24 -1.21 8.62
N GLU A 115 -18.10 -1.98 7.55
CA GLU A 115 -18.31 -3.41 7.60
C GLU A 115 -17.24 -4.07 8.47
N SER A 116 -17.65 -4.98 9.33
CA SER A 116 -16.68 -5.79 10.07
C SER A 116 -16.17 -6.91 9.17
N GLY A 117 -14.93 -7.32 9.40
CA GLY A 117 -14.38 -8.43 8.67
C GLY A 117 -12.88 -8.28 8.46
N ARG A 118 -12.35 -9.24 7.75
CA ARG A 118 -10.94 -9.25 7.43
C ARG A 118 -10.66 -8.40 6.20
N VAL A 119 -9.75 -7.46 6.36
CA VAL A 119 -9.33 -6.56 5.32
C VAL A 119 -7.89 -6.90 4.92
N ILE A 120 -7.67 -7.03 3.64
CA ILE A 120 -6.33 -7.21 3.09
C ILE A 120 -5.81 -5.83 2.72
N LEU A 121 -4.65 -5.49 3.23
CA LEU A 121 -3.95 -4.26 2.89
C LEU A 121 -2.78 -4.60 1.98
N ARG A 122 -2.62 -3.81 0.96
CA ARG A 122 -1.59 -4.04 -0.06
C ARG A 122 -0.76 -2.77 -0.21
N ALA A 123 0.54 -2.88 0.01
CA ALA A 123 1.48 -1.81 -0.28
C ALA A 123 2.04 -2.05 -1.67
N ALA A 124 1.98 -1.05 -2.52
CA ALA A 124 2.32 -1.18 -3.92
C ALA A 124 2.81 0.15 -4.47
N PHE A 125 3.45 0.10 -5.63
CA PHE A 125 3.91 1.32 -6.28
C PHE A 125 2.86 1.90 -7.24
N HIS A 126 1.90 1.10 -7.67
CA HIS A 126 0.78 1.55 -8.49
C HIS A 126 -0.38 0.55 -8.38
N ALA A 127 -1.52 0.90 -8.97
CA ALA A 127 -2.77 0.15 -8.78
C ALA A 127 -2.70 -1.30 -9.28
N ASP A 128 -1.99 -1.54 -10.37
CA ASP A 128 -1.90 -2.87 -10.98
C ASP A 128 -0.79 -3.72 -10.40
N ASP A 129 -0.09 -3.19 -9.44
CA ASP A 129 1.07 -3.81 -8.84
C ASP A 129 0.62 -4.80 -7.76
N PRO A 130 1.03 -6.07 -7.79
CA PRO A 130 0.64 -7.01 -6.73
C PRO A 130 1.20 -6.63 -5.35
N GLY A 131 2.33 -5.95 -5.28
CA GLY A 131 2.89 -5.46 -4.03
C GLY A 131 3.09 -6.52 -2.95
N ILE A 132 3.11 -6.06 -1.70
CA ILE A 132 3.11 -6.95 -0.55
C ILE A 132 1.87 -6.67 0.29
N THR A 133 1.42 -7.67 1.02
CA THR A 133 0.14 -7.61 1.72
C THR A 133 0.30 -7.89 3.21
N THR A 134 -0.63 -7.35 3.97
CA THR A 134 -0.86 -7.72 5.36
C THR A 134 -2.35 -7.74 5.60
N VAL A 135 -2.76 -8.26 6.74
CA VAL A 135 -4.18 -8.46 7.05
C VAL A 135 -4.52 -7.73 8.34
N SER A 136 -5.71 -7.15 8.37
CA SER A 136 -6.25 -6.51 9.55
C SER A 136 -7.70 -6.93 9.74
N ASP A 137 -8.12 -7.02 10.98
CA ASP A 137 -9.52 -7.25 11.31
C ASP A 137 -10.16 -5.92 11.67
N VAL A 138 -11.27 -5.61 11.00
CA VAL A 138 -12.01 -4.38 11.24
C VAL A 138 -13.25 -4.72 12.06
N PRO A 139 -13.40 -4.16 13.26
CA PRO A 139 -14.61 -4.36 14.03
C PRO A 139 -15.78 -3.60 13.44
N THR A 140 -16.99 -4.06 13.71
CA THR A 140 -18.19 -3.35 13.30
C THR A 140 -18.26 -2.01 14.03
N GLU A 141 -18.37 -0.95 13.24
CA GLU A 141 -18.46 0.38 13.80
C GLU A 141 -19.51 1.17 13.02
N ARG A 142 -20.40 1.82 13.75
CA ARG A 142 -21.34 2.74 13.13
C ARG A 142 -20.67 4.10 13.05
N VAL A 143 -20.52 4.59 11.84
CA VAL A 143 -19.82 5.82 11.56
C VAL A 143 -20.83 6.91 11.24
N GLY A 144 -20.59 8.11 11.73
CA GLY A 144 -21.37 9.27 11.31
C GLY A 144 -22.64 9.52 12.12
N ASN A 145 -22.45 9.75 13.35
CA ASN A 145 -23.52 10.32 14.17
C ASN A 145 -23.64 11.80 13.88
#